data_eac3eec4b009f7d3d1fd8df1cc95389b
#
_entry.id   eac3eec4b009f7d3d1fd8df1cc95389b
#
_cell.length_a   1.000
_cell.length_b   1.000
_cell.length_c   1.000
_cell.angle_alpha   90.00
_cell.angle_beta   90.00
_cell.angle_gamma   90.00
#
_symmetry.space_group_name_H-M   'P 1'
#
loop_
_entity.id
_entity.type
_entity.pdbx_description
1 polymer ?
#
loop_
_entity_poly.entity_id
_entity_poly.type
_entity_poly.pdbx_seq_one_letter_code
_entity_poly.pdbx_strand_id
1 'polypeptide(L)'
;MEAVLFIGIQATGKSAFYLEKFYRTHVRINGDMLKTRHREELLVLACLEGKTSFVVDKMNLKRAERAAYMGQAKAAGFKVSGYFFQSELAPALLRNARRDPPERVPEAGLRSASSLLQLPSRHEGFDQLFFVKMNGQGGFEVEDWKEEV
;
A
#
# COMPACT_ATOMS: atom_id res chain seq x y z
N MET A 1 14.46 11.48 -1.73
CA MET A 1 13.84 10.42 -0.93
C MET A 1 12.33 10.55 -0.95
N GLU A 2 11.66 9.40 -0.91
CA GLU A 2 10.21 9.39 -0.96
C GLU A 2 9.60 8.39 0.02
N ALA A 3 8.40 8.70 0.48
CA ALA A 3 7.54 7.79 1.21
C ALA A 3 6.46 7.30 0.23
N VAL A 4 6.39 6.00 0.02
CA VAL A 4 5.42 5.38 -0.86
C VAL A 4 4.34 4.71 0.00
N LEU A 5 3.08 5.00 -0.28
CA LEU A 5 1.95 4.36 0.39
C LEU A 5 1.23 3.43 -0.61
N PHE A 6 1.17 2.15 -0.29
CA PHE A 6 0.31 1.23 -1.01
C PHE A 6 -1.09 1.30 -0.41
N ILE A 7 -2.11 1.23 -1.25
CA ILE A 7 -3.51 1.30 -0.86
C ILE A 7 -4.26 0.19 -1.58
N GLY A 8 -4.96 -0.65 -0.83
CA GLY A 8 -5.73 -1.72 -1.44
C GLY A 8 -6.00 -2.87 -0.49
N ILE A 9 -7.04 -3.64 -0.81
CA ILE A 9 -7.41 -4.83 -0.04
C ILE A 9 -6.39 -5.96 -0.26
N GLN A 10 -6.55 -7.03 0.51
CA GLN A 10 -5.70 -8.21 0.39
C GLN A 10 -5.80 -8.83 -1.01
N ALA A 11 -4.80 -9.59 -1.40
CA ALA A 11 -4.75 -10.34 -2.66
C ALA A 11 -4.82 -9.46 -3.92
N THR A 12 -4.31 -8.24 -3.87
CA THR A 12 -4.27 -7.33 -5.02
C THR A 12 -2.85 -7.10 -5.57
N GLY A 13 -1.86 -7.83 -5.03
CA GLY A 13 -0.51 -7.81 -5.57
C GLY A 13 0.47 -6.84 -4.93
N LYS A 14 0.13 -6.24 -3.78
CA LYS A 14 1.00 -5.24 -3.14
C LYS A 14 2.40 -5.74 -2.86
N SER A 15 2.54 -6.90 -2.21
CA SER A 15 3.86 -7.44 -1.86
C SER A 15 4.67 -7.83 -3.09
N ALA A 16 4.03 -8.41 -4.10
CA ALA A 16 4.67 -8.75 -5.36
C ALA A 16 5.14 -7.49 -6.09
N PHE A 17 4.34 -6.44 -6.08
CA PHE A 17 4.70 -5.16 -6.68
C PHE A 17 5.89 -4.52 -5.97
N TYR A 18 5.92 -4.59 -4.63
CA TYR A 18 7.08 -4.13 -3.87
C TYR A 18 8.36 -4.85 -4.32
N LEU A 19 8.31 -6.18 -4.42
CA LEU A 19 9.47 -6.97 -4.84
C LEU A 19 9.94 -6.62 -6.24
N GLU A 20 9.01 -6.33 -7.15
CA GLU A 20 9.35 -5.97 -8.52
C GLU A 20 9.91 -4.56 -8.65
N LYS A 21 9.34 -3.57 -7.97
CA LYS A 21 9.61 -2.15 -8.21
C LYS A 21 10.50 -1.48 -7.17
N PHE A 22 10.46 -1.92 -5.92
CA PHE A 22 11.04 -1.16 -4.81
C PHE A 22 12.06 -1.92 -3.97
N TYR A 23 12.20 -3.19 -4.18
CA TYR A 23 13.04 -4.07 -3.36
C TYR A 23 14.47 -3.54 -3.16
N ARG A 24 15.05 -2.94 -4.20
CA ARG A 24 16.45 -2.50 -4.17
C ARG A 24 16.64 -1.08 -3.65
N THR A 25 15.59 -0.30 -3.54
CA THR A 25 15.71 1.14 -3.29
C THR A 25 14.94 1.63 -2.07
N HIS A 26 13.98 0.87 -1.59
CA HIS A 26 13.09 1.33 -0.53
C HIS A 26 12.98 0.31 0.59
N VAL A 27 13.06 0.78 1.84
CA VAL A 27 12.79 -0.06 3.01
C VAL A 27 11.30 -0.41 3.05
N ARG A 28 10.99 -1.65 3.37
CA ARG A 28 9.60 -2.12 3.44
C ARG A 28 9.05 -2.03 4.86
N ILE A 29 7.96 -1.30 5.02
CA ILE A 29 7.20 -1.25 6.26
C ILE A 29 5.95 -2.11 6.06
N ASN A 30 5.91 -3.26 6.71
CA ASN A 30 4.81 -4.22 6.54
C ASN A 30 4.42 -4.81 7.90
N GLY A 31 3.12 -4.81 8.19
CA GLY A 31 2.60 -5.25 9.48
C GLY A 31 2.83 -6.71 9.77
N ASP A 32 2.65 -7.58 8.77
CA ASP A 32 2.86 -9.03 8.93
C ASP A 32 4.32 -9.35 9.20
N MET A 33 5.24 -8.62 8.58
CA MET A 33 6.67 -8.78 8.77
C MET A 33 7.12 -8.25 10.14
N LEU A 34 6.67 -7.06 10.52
CA LEU A 34 7.12 -6.37 11.73
C LEU A 34 6.36 -6.77 12.98
N LYS A 35 5.15 -7.29 12.85
CA LYS A 35 4.32 -7.85 13.91
C LYS A 35 3.64 -6.84 14.84
N THR A 36 4.25 -5.71 15.15
CA THR A 36 3.67 -4.73 16.09
C THR A 36 3.66 -3.33 15.50
N ARG A 37 2.68 -2.53 15.89
CA ARG A 37 2.60 -1.12 15.51
C ARG A 37 3.82 -0.35 16.00
N HIS A 38 4.31 -0.66 17.18
CA HIS A 38 5.49 0.01 17.74
C HIS A 38 6.72 -0.20 16.86
N ARG A 39 6.94 -1.42 16.37
CA ARG A 39 8.05 -1.69 15.43
C ARG A 39 7.90 -0.95 14.13
N GLU A 40 6.67 -0.85 13.60
CA GLU A 40 6.40 -0.10 12.39
C GLU A 40 6.75 1.38 12.59
N GLU A 41 6.31 1.97 13.70
CA GLU A 41 6.58 3.37 14.03
C GLU A 41 8.07 3.66 14.16
N LEU A 42 8.81 2.79 14.86
CA LEU A 42 10.25 2.92 14.99
C LEU A 42 10.97 2.87 13.64
N LEU A 43 10.55 1.96 12.76
CA LEU A 43 11.19 1.84 11.45
C LEU A 43 10.88 3.04 10.56
N VAL A 44 9.65 3.55 10.60
CA VAL A 44 9.28 4.79 9.89
C VAL A 44 10.14 5.95 10.39
N LEU A 45 10.27 6.13 11.70
CA LEU A 45 11.11 7.17 12.27
C LEU A 45 12.56 7.05 11.82
N ALA A 46 13.12 5.84 11.83
CA ALA A 46 14.47 5.60 11.38
C ALA A 46 14.66 5.99 9.92
N CYS A 47 13.71 5.65 9.06
CA CYS A 47 13.76 6.04 7.65
C CYS A 47 13.68 7.56 7.48
N LEU A 48 12.81 8.23 8.23
CA LEU A 48 12.66 9.68 8.16
C LEU A 48 13.92 10.39 8.62
N GLU A 49 14.48 10.00 9.76
CA GLU A 49 15.71 10.58 10.29
C GLU A 49 16.91 10.27 9.41
N GLY A 50 17.00 9.05 8.91
CA GLY A 50 18.07 8.61 8.03
C GLY A 50 17.93 9.05 6.58
N LYS A 51 16.89 9.82 6.25
CA LYS A 51 16.60 10.26 4.88
C LYS A 51 16.60 9.10 3.89
N THR A 52 15.96 8.01 4.27
CA THR A 52 15.92 6.77 3.50
C THR A 52 14.51 6.55 2.96
N SER A 53 14.38 6.32 1.66
CA SER A 53 13.09 6.04 1.03
C SER A 53 12.48 4.75 1.57
N PHE A 54 11.16 4.73 1.70
CA PHE A 54 10.46 3.56 2.23
C PHE A 54 9.08 3.39 1.58
N VAL A 55 8.56 2.16 1.66
CA VAL A 55 7.21 1.82 1.22
C VAL A 55 6.42 1.31 2.41
N VAL A 56 5.25 1.90 2.64
CA VAL A 56 4.29 1.38 3.60
C VAL A 56 3.43 0.36 2.85
N ASP A 57 3.83 -0.91 2.93
CA ASP A 57 3.15 -2.04 2.26
C ASP A 57 2.08 -2.59 3.20
N LYS A 58 0.98 -1.86 3.29
CA LYS A 58 -0.20 -2.16 4.09
C LYS A 58 -1.44 -1.83 3.28
N MET A 59 -2.61 -2.15 3.81
CA MET A 59 -3.85 -1.85 3.10
C MET A 59 -4.15 -0.35 3.03
N ASN A 60 -3.84 0.40 4.08
CA ASN A 60 -4.07 1.85 4.16
C ASN A 60 -5.48 2.23 3.69
N LEU A 61 -6.48 1.52 4.22
CA LEU A 61 -7.86 1.59 3.75
C LEU A 61 -8.50 2.96 3.95
N LYS A 62 -8.17 3.63 5.05
CA LYS A 62 -8.83 4.89 5.43
C LYS A 62 -7.91 6.08 5.21
N ARG A 63 -8.50 7.20 4.82
CA ARG A 63 -7.78 8.45 4.64
C ARG A 63 -7.03 8.88 5.90
N ALA A 64 -7.61 8.65 7.08
CA ALA A 64 -6.98 8.97 8.35
C ALA A 64 -5.66 8.21 8.56
N GLU A 65 -5.61 6.93 8.21
CA GLU A 65 -4.39 6.13 8.29
C GLU A 65 -3.31 6.68 7.36
N ARG A 66 -3.68 7.03 6.14
CA ARG A 66 -2.77 7.59 5.16
C ARG A 66 -2.25 8.96 5.59
N ALA A 67 -3.13 9.79 6.14
CA ALA A 67 -2.78 11.14 6.58
C ALA A 67 -1.67 11.15 7.63
N ALA A 68 -1.65 10.18 8.53
CA ALA A 68 -0.62 10.06 9.56
C ALA A 68 0.77 9.89 8.94
N TYR A 69 0.91 8.99 7.97
CA TYR A 69 2.18 8.79 7.25
C TYR A 69 2.57 10.01 6.43
N MET A 70 1.61 10.57 5.71
CA MET A 70 1.87 11.74 4.85
C MET A 70 2.35 12.94 5.65
N GLY A 71 1.72 13.20 6.80
CA GLY A 71 2.10 14.31 7.65
C GLY A 71 3.54 14.21 8.13
N GLN A 72 3.94 13.04 8.61
CA GLN A 72 5.31 12.80 9.07
C GLN A 72 6.32 12.89 7.92
N ALA A 73 6.00 12.32 6.77
CA ALA A 73 6.90 12.32 5.63
C ALA A 73 7.11 13.73 5.08
N LYS A 74 6.05 14.50 4.94
CA LYS A 74 6.15 15.89 4.47
C LYS A 74 6.91 16.77 5.45
N ALA A 75 6.68 16.61 6.75
CA ALA A 75 7.42 17.34 7.77
C ALA A 75 8.93 17.07 7.70
N ALA A 76 9.31 15.87 7.26
CA ALA A 76 10.72 15.48 7.09
C ALA A 76 11.28 15.84 5.70
N GLY A 77 10.49 16.47 4.84
CA GLY A 77 10.92 16.87 3.50
C GLY A 77 10.86 15.76 2.45
N PHE A 78 10.10 14.71 2.70
CA PHE A 78 9.94 13.60 1.75
C PHE A 78 8.85 13.91 0.73
N LYS A 79 9.07 13.45 -0.50
CA LYS A 79 8.03 13.34 -1.51
C LYS A 79 7.11 12.17 -1.11
N VAL A 80 5.81 12.30 -1.32
CA VAL A 80 4.84 11.24 -1.00
C VAL A 80 4.16 10.77 -2.27
N SER A 81 4.29 9.47 -2.54
CA SER A 81 3.67 8.82 -3.70
C SER A 81 2.70 7.75 -3.23
N GLY A 82 1.52 7.70 -3.81
CA GLY A 82 0.52 6.69 -3.51
C GLY A 82 0.30 5.75 -4.70
N TYR A 83 0.11 4.47 -4.41
CA TYR A 83 -0.23 3.45 -5.40
C TYR A 83 -1.49 2.74 -4.95
N PHE A 84 -2.58 2.97 -5.65
CA PHE A 84 -3.84 2.28 -5.39
C PHE A 84 -3.93 1.03 -6.25
N PHE A 85 -4.02 -0.11 -5.58
CA PHE A 85 -4.15 -1.41 -6.24
C PHE A 85 -5.62 -1.71 -6.49
N GLN A 86 -5.98 -2.04 -7.73
CA GLN A 86 -7.33 -2.37 -8.09
C GLN A 86 -7.92 -3.37 -7.09
N SER A 87 -8.93 -2.94 -6.36
CA SER A 87 -9.47 -3.65 -5.19
C SER A 87 -10.90 -4.12 -5.41
N GLU A 88 -11.12 -4.87 -6.48
CA GLU A 88 -12.39 -5.52 -6.76
C GLU A 88 -12.51 -6.78 -5.90
N LEU A 89 -13.61 -6.90 -5.17
CA LEU A 89 -13.79 -7.98 -4.19
C LEU A 89 -13.80 -9.37 -4.83
N ALA A 90 -14.57 -9.58 -5.88
CA ALA A 90 -14.72 -10.92 -6.47
C ALA A 90 -13.39 -11.49 -7.00
N PRO A 91 -12.60 -10.76 -7.81
CA PRO A 91 -11.28 -11.26 -8.21
C PRO A 91 -10.34 -11.48 -7.04
N ALA A 92 -10.39 -10.62 -6.00
CA ALA A 92 -9.55 -10.76 -4.81
C ALA A 92 -9.90 -12.02 -4.03
N LEU A 93 -11.18 -12.33 -3.90
CA LEU A 93 -11.63 -13.58 -3.25
C LEU A 93 -11.11 -14.81 -3.98
N LEU A 94 -11.16 -14.81 -5.31
CA LEU A 94 -10.63 -15.92 -6.11
C LEU A 94 -9.12 -16.09 -5.94
N ARG A 95 -8.37 -15.00 -5.97
CA ARG A 95 -6.91 -15.05 -5.77
C ARG A 95 -6.57 -15.53 -4.36
N ASN A 96 -7.29 -15.06 -3.35
CA ASN A 96 -7.08 -15.48 -1.97
C ASN A 96 -7.33 -16.98 -1.79
N ALA A 97 -8.38 -17.51 -2.41
CA ALA A 97 -8.71 -18.94 -2.33
C ALA A 97 -7.60 -19.83 -2.93
N ARG A 98 -6.80 -19.30 -3.86
CA ARG A 98 -5.69 -20.01 -4.50
C ARG A 98 -4.37 -19.91 -3.74
N ARG A 99 -4.30 -19.08 -2.70
CA ARG A 99 -3.08 -18.95 -1.87
C ARG A 99 -2.87 -20.20 -1.02
N ASP A 100 -1.61 -20.47 -0.70
CA ASP A 100 -1.27 -21.50 0.28
C ASP A 100 -1.88 -21.13 1.64
N PRO A 101 -2.33 -22.12 2.44
CA PRO A 101 -3.02 -21.84 3.70
C PRO A 101 -2.35 -20.82 4.63
N PRO A 102 -1.00 -20.82 4.81
CA PRO A 102 -0.38 -19.80 5.67
C PRO A 102 -0.54 -18.37 5.18
N GLU A 103 -0.72 -18.16 3.88
CA GLU A 103 -0.87 -16.82 3.29
C GLU A 103 -2.33 -16.43 3.06
N ARG A 104 -3.23 -17.41 3.16
CA ARG A 104 -4.65 -17.18 2.93
C ARG A 104 -5.27 -16.46 4.11
N VAL A 105 -5.97 -15.36 3.82
CA VAL A 105 -6.70 -14.62 4.85
C VAL A 105 -8.16 -15.10 4.92
N PRO A 106 -8.83 -14.97 6.07
CA PRO A 106 -10.26 -15.28 6.16
C PRO A 106 -11.08 -14.44 5.20
N GLU A 107 -12.05 -15.06 4.54
CA GLU A 107 -12.92 -14.36 3.60
C GLU A 107 -13.65 -13.19 4.24
N ALA A 108 -14.09 -13.35 5.50
CA ALA A 108 -14.74 -12.28 6.24
C ALA A 108 -13.83 -11.04 6.39
N GLY A 109 -12.53 -11.24 6.61
CA GLY A 109 -11.55 -10.16 6.69
C GLY A 109 -11.42 -9.41 5.37
N LEU A 110 -11.44 -10.13 4.27
CA LEU A 110 -11.33 -9.55 2.93
C LEU A 110 -12.59 -8.73 2.59
N ARG A 111 -13.77 -9.25 2.93
CA ARG A 111 -15.04 -8.53 2.74
C ARG A 111 -15.12 -7.29 3.61
N SER A 112 -14.65 -7.37 4.86
CA SER A 112 -14.59 -6.23 5.76
C SER A 112 -13.68 -5.14 5.21
N ALA A 113 -12.49 -5.50 4.74
CA ALA A 113 -11.55 -4.56 4.14
C ALA A 113 -12.16 -3.86 2.93
N SER A 114 -12.85 -4.61 2.07
CA SER A 114 -13.52 -4.04 0.90
C SER A 114 -14.57 -2.99 1.29
N SER A 115 -15.34 -3.25 2.35
CA SER A 115 -16.37 -2.30 2.82
C SER A 115 -15.79 -1.07 3.49
N LEU A 116 -14.59 -1.16 4.06
CA LEU A 116 -13.94 -0.06 4.76
C LEU A 116 -13.06 0.81 3.85
N LEU A 117 -12.76 0.34 2.65
CA LEU A 117 -11.88 1.03 1.73
C LEU A 117 -12.43 2.38 1.31
N GLN A 118 -11.67 3.43 1.57
CA GLN A 118 -11.92 4.77 1.08
C GLN A 118 -10.98 5.02 -0.11
N LEU A 119 -11.54 5.28 -1.28
CA LEU A 119 -10.74 5.54 -2.47
C LEU A 119 -9.84 6.75 -2.23
N PRO A 120 -8.59 6.69 -2.71
CA PRO A 120 -7.69 7.82 -2.55
C PRO A 120 -8.07 8.99 -3.45
N SER A 121 -7.56 10.16 -3.11
CA SER A 121 -7.71 11.38 -3.88
C SER A 121 -6.41 12.17 -3.82
N ARG A 122 -6.08 12.85 -4.90
CA ARG A 122 -4.93 13.78 -4.90
C ARG A 122 -5.07 14.86 -3.85
N HIS A 123 -6.30 15.21 -3.48
CA HIS A 123 -6.58 16.21 -2.44
C HIS A 123 -6.11 15.81 -1.06
N GLU A 124 -5.80 14.53 -0.84
CA GLU A 124 -5.21 14.08 0.41
C GLU A 124 -3.80 14.61 0.62
N GLY A 125 -3.11 14.97 -0.46
CA GLY A 125 -1.77 15.56 -0.39
C GLY A 125 -0.67 14.73 -1.03
N PHE A 126 -1.01 13.75 -1.87
CA PHE A 126 -0.02 12.99 -2.64
C PHE A 126 0.66 13.90 -3.66
N ASP A 127 1.98 13.78 -3.76
CA ASP A 127 2.73 14.43 -4.85
C ASP A 127 2.52 13.69 -6.15
N GLN A 128 2.39 12.34 -6.07
CA GLN A 128 2.03 11.49 -7.20
C GLN A 128 1.07 10.42 -6.70
N LEU A 129 0.07 10.08 -7.51
CA LEU A 129 -0.90 9.05 -7.19
C LEU A 129 -1.17 8.22 -8.43
N PHE A 130 -1.01 6.90 -8.30
CA PHE A 130 -1.10 5.95 -9.39
C PHE A 130 -2.16 4.89 -9.14
N PHE A 131 -2.70 4.37 -10.23
CA PHE A 131 -3.58 3.20 -10.23
C PHE A 131 -2.79 2.00 -10.75
N VAL A 132 -2.83 0.90 -10.00
CA VAL A 132 -2.10 -0.34 -10.34
C VAL A 132 -3.09 -1.48 -10.51
N LYS A 133 -2.97 -2.20 -11.61
CA LYS A 133 -3.75 -3.42 -11.81
C LYS A 133 -2.86 -4.54 -12.34
N MET A 134 -3.25 -5.78 -12.06
CA MET A 134 -2.57 -6.95 -12.59
C MET A 134 -2.91 -7.09 -14.07
N ASN A 135 -1.90 -7.45 -14.89
CA ASN A 135 -2.11 -7.61 -16.34
C ASN A 135 -2.56 -9.02 -16.75
N GLY A 136 -2.73 -9.92 -15.79
CA GLY A 136 -3.12 -11.31 -16.06
C GLY A 136 -1.98 -12.21 -16.53
N GLN A 137 -0.77 -11.69 -16.62
CA GLN A 137 0.43 -12.40 -17.14
C GLN A 137 1.58 -12.35 -16.14
N GLY A 138 1.27 -12.20 -14.85
CA GLY A 138 2.27 -12.14 -13.80
C GLY A 138 2.91 -10.78 -13.58
N GLY A 139 2.47 -9.75 -14.32
CA GLY A 139 2.98 -8.39 -14.19
C GLY A 139 1.89 -7.40 -13.83
N PHE A 140 2.24 -6.12 -13.90
CA PHE A 140 1.36 -5.02 -13.50
C PHE A 140 1.31 -3.94 -14.57
N GLU A 141 0.16 -3.27 -14.63
CA GLU A 141 -0.01 -2.04 -15.40
C GLU A 141 -0.18 -0.89 -14.41
N VAL A 142 0.58 0.19 -14.61
CA VAL A 142 0.56 1.37 -13.74
C VAL A 142 0.17 2.57 -14.59
N GLU A 143 -0.84 3.31 -14.14
CA GLU A 143 -1.27 4.53 -14.80
C GLU A 143 -1.56 5.61 -13.77
N ASP A 144 -1.61 6.85 -14.19
CA ASP A 144 -1.95 7.95 -13.29
C ASP A 144 -3.37 7.78 -12.75
N TRP A 145 -3.53 8.12 -11.48
CA TRP A 145 -4.85 8.13 -10.86
C TRP A 145 -5.74 9.18 -11.51
N LYS A 146 -6.95 8.77 -11.85
CA LYS A 146 -7.96 9.68 -12.39
C LYS A 146 -9.05 9.89 -11.36
N GLU A 147 -9.23 11.14 -10.96
CA GLU A 147 -10.33 11.50 -10.07
C GLU A 147 -11.65 11.26 -10.82
N GLU A 148 -12.60 10.65 -10.14
CA GLU A 148 -13.95 10.54 -10.68
C GLU A 148 -14.65 11.88 -10.50
N VAL A 149 -15.30 12.29 -11.54
CA VAL A 149 -16.04 13.55 -11.56
C VAL A 149 -17.46 13.30 -11.07
#